data_6276f22ae553d52ebd623d0721a7e87e
#
_entry.id   6276f22ae553d52ebd623d0721a7e87e
#
_cell.length_a   1.000
_cell.length_b   1.000
_cell.length_c   1.000
_cell.angle_alpha   90.00
_cell.angle_beta   90.00
_cell.angle_gamma   90.00
#
_symmetry.space_group_name_H-M   'P 1'
#
loop_
_entity.id
_entity.type
_entity.pdbx_description
1 polymer ?
#
loop_
_entity_poly.entity_id
_entity_poly.type
_entity_poly.pdbx_seq_one_letter_code
_entity_poly.pdbx_strand_id
1 'polypeptide(L)'
;MSSVMIKLALPCLFLLALSSALAEPAQVRLWPQGAPGARGDSDKDQPFLLVWPAPKDKANGAAFVVCPGGGYGGLAADHEGTQVARWLNGRGVSAFVLHYRLGTSGYHFPIQLLDVQRAIRHVRAGAKQYDIDPGRIGIMGFSAGGHLTSMAATMFDEKPEGMTHDEVDQVSARPDVAAPTYPVISMTEGFGHKGSRKNLLGPADTDELARHVSTELRVTEKTPPVFIFHTDEDTVVPAENPVAFYLACRRHGVPAEMHIYRPGPHGVGLFLGDPVLGSWSRHLDDWLRNQGFYKPVKRAALSGRLSVNGTPVSWGSVIFTPEDPAAPLACARVMHGNFKLDEKSGPVQGRVRLTVSYSAADVPGLETVDGTVTTQEQKPGAGAWSLEIKGGDKLNLEISR
;
A
#
# COMPACT_ATOMS: atom_id res chain seq x y z
N MET A 1 -11.25 -17.50 -53.20
CA MET A 1 -11.09 -17.12 -51.77
C MET A 1 -12.48 -16.89 -51.21
N SER A 2 -13.05 -17.91 -50.57
CA SER A 2 -14.42 -17.86 -50.02
C SER A 2 -14.38 -17.41 -48.57
N SER A 3 -15.02 -16.27 -48.30
CA SER A 3 -15.22 -15.74 -46.93
C SER A 3 -16.38 -16.48 -46.29
N VAL A 4 -16.12 -17.18 -45.18
CA VAL A 4 -17.14 -17.84 -44.38
C VAL A 4 -17.60 -16.86 -43.28
N MET A 5 -18.81 -16.35 -43.42
CA MET A 5 -19.50 -15.59 -42.33
C MET A 5 -20.17 -16.58 -41.39
N ILE A 6 -19.68 -16.63 -40.12
CA ILE A 6 -20.34 -17.35 -39.07
C ILE A 6 -21.30 -16.39 -38.36
N LYS A 7 -22.62 -16.66 -38.53
CA LYS A 7 -23.66 -15.96 -37.71
C LYS A 7 -23.86 -16.72 -36.42
N LEU A 8 -23.38 -16.13 -35.30
CA LEU A 8 -23.72 -16.60 -33.95
C LEU A 8 -25.07 -16.02 -33.54
N ALA A 9 -26.09 -16.88 -33.41
CA ALA A 9 -27.35 -16.52 -32.76
C ALA A 9 -27.18 -16.67 -31.26
N LEU A 10 -27.24 -15.56 -30.54
CA LEU A 10 -27.34 -15.57 -29.07
C LEU A 10 -28.78 -15.88 -28.66
N PRO A 11 -29.03 -16.86 -27.77
CA PRO A 11 -30.32 -17.01 -27.13
C PRO A 11 -30.49 -15.89 -26.09
N CYS A 12 -31.54 -15.07 -26.24
CA CYS A 12 -31.98 -14.13 -25.22
C CYS A 12 -32.49 -14.90 -23.97
N LEU A 13 -31.59 -15.17 -23.02
CA LEU A 13 -31.98 -15.44 -21.66
C LEU A 13 -32.22 -14.10 -20.96
N PHE A 14 -33.46 -13.76 -20.66
CA PHE A 14 -33.81 -12.69 -19.74
C PHE A 14 -33.37 -13.11 -18.31
N LEU A 15 -32.10 -12.85 -17.97
CA LEU A 15 -31.70 -12.78 -16.57
C LEU A 15 -32.19 -11.41 -16.07
N LEU A 16 -33.18 -11.42 -15.20
CA LEU A 16 -33.46 -10.31 -14.28
C LEU A 16 -32.22 -10.18 -13.37
N ALA A 17 -31.20 -9.47 -13.86
CA ALA A 17 -30.15 -8.97 -13.00
C ALA A 17 -30.79 -7.91 -12.10
N LEU A 18 -30.97 -8.23 -10.80
CA LEU A 18 -31.02 -7.21 -9.78
C LEU A 18 -29.67 -6.47 -9.89
N SER A 19 -29.64 -5.43 -10.71
CA SER A 19 -28.57 -4.43 -10.64
C SER A 19 -28.77 -3.74 -9.29
N SER A 20 -28.02 -4.15 -8.25
CA SER A 20 -27.72 -3.25 -7.16
C SER A 20 -27.01 -2.05 -7.83
N ALA A 21 -27.76 -0.99 -8.09
CA ALA A 21 -27.23 0.27 -8.53
C ALA A 21 -26.17 0.62 -7.48
N LEU A 22 -24.88 0.54 -7.86
CA LEU A 22 -23.80 1.01 -7.01
C LEU A 22 -24.11 2.48 -6.77
N ALA A 23 -24.44 2.83 -5.53
CA ALA A 23 -24.70 4.21 -5.17
C ALA A 23 -23.50 5.07 -5.62
N GLU A 24 -23.76 6.17 -6.30
CA GLU A 24 -22.73 7.14 -6.64
C GLU A 24 -22.03 7.59 -5.35
N PRO A 25 -20.69 7.79 -5.38
CA PRO A 25 -19.96 8.20 -4.20
C PRO A 25 -20.46 9.58 -3.74
N ALA A 26 -20.56 9.75 -2.43
CA ALA A 26 -20.90 11.06 -1.86
C ALA A 26 -19.69 12.01 -2.06
N GLN A 27 -19.98 13.23 -2.57
CA GLN A 27 -19.00 14.30 -2.64
C GLN A 27 -19.01 15.09 -1.33
N VAL A 28 -17.84 15.25 -0.70
CA VAL A 28 -17.68 15.96 0.57
C VAL A 28 -16.60 17.02 0.42
N ARG A 29 -16.96 18.30 0.50
CA ARG A 29 -16.02 19.43 0.48
C ARG A 29 -15.15 19.42 1.72
N LEU A 30 -13.84 19.62 1.54
CA LEU A 30 -12.87 19.65 2.64
C LEU A 30 -13.05 20.87 3.56
N TRP A 31 -13.55 21.96 3.01
CA TRP A 31 -13.91 23.18 3.73
C TRP A 31 -15.33 23.62 3.33
N PRO A 32 -16.33 23.33 4.15
CA PRO A 32 -17.73 23.66 3.83
C PRO A 32 -17.98 25.16 3.60
N GLN A 33 -17.17 26.03 4.22
CA GLN A 33 -17.29 27.49 4.15
C GLN A 33 -16.34 28.12 3.12
N GLY A 34 -15.68 27.31 2.29
CA GLY A 34 -14.70 27.76 1.28
C GLY A 34 -13.26 27.42 1.66
N ALA A 35 -12.53 26.88 0.69
CA ALA A 35 -11.14 26.48 0.89
C ALA A 35 -10.21 27.69 0.98
N PRO A 36 -9.20 27.69 1.84
CA PRO A 36 -8.21 28.76 1.92
C PRO A 36 -7.57 29.03 0.56
N GLY A 37 -7.51 30.30 0.15
CA GLY A 37 -6.96 30.74 -1.13
C GLY A 37 -7.80 30.33 -2.36
N ALA A 38 -9.05 29.86 -2.18
CA ALA A 38 -9.95 29.57 -3.28
C ALA A 38 -10.27 30.85 -4.08
N ARG A 39 -10.34 30.71 -5.41
CA ARG A 39 -10.63 31.82 -6.34
C ARG A 39 -12.09 31.82 -6.79
N GLY A 40 -12.86 30.83 -6.39
CA GLY A 40 -14.27 30.64 -6.72
C GLY A 40 -14.87 29.46 -5.99
N ASP A 41 -16.13 29.13 -6.35
CA ASP A 41 -16.91 28.08 -5.69
C ASP A 41 -17.05 26.80 -6.52
N SER A 42 -16.42 26.74 -7.68
CA SER A 42 -16.47 25.56 -8.55
C SER A 42 -15.57 24.43 -8.03
N ASP A 43 -15.79 23.21 -8.49
CA ASP A 43 -15.02 22.02 -8.08
C ASP A 43 -13.51 22.14 -8.37
N LYS A 44 -13.08 22.99 -9.30
CA LYS A 44 -11.65 23.28 -9.52
C LYS A 44 -11.06 24.21 -8.44
N ASP A 45 -11.89 24.91 -7.70
CA ASP A 45 -11.50 25.89 -6.67
C ASP A 45 -11.67 25.31 -5.25
N GLN A 46 -12.61 24.38 -5.10
CA GLN A 46 -13.02 23.79 -3.82
C GLN A 46 -12.64 22.30 -3.79
N PRO A 47 -11.55 21.92 -3.12
CA PRO A 47 -11.13 20.52 -3.06
C PRO A 47 -12.14 19.69 -2.28
N PHE A 48 -12.36 18.46 -2.72
CA PHE A 48 -13.35 17.56 -2.15
C PHE A 48 -12.89 16.10 -2.17
N LEU A 49 -13.58 15.28 -1.40
CA LEU A 49 -13.44 13.82 -1.39
C LEU A 49 -14.66 13.16 -2.06
N LEU A 50 -14.43 12.21 -2.93
CA LEU A 50 -15.43 11.22 -3.28
C LEU A 50 -15.33 10.07 -2.28
N VAL A 51 -16.39 9.88 -1.50
CA VAL A 51 -16.42 8.93 -0.38
C VAL A 51 -16.98 7.59 -0.85
N TRP A 52 -16.17 6.56 -0.74
CA TRP A 52 -16.48 5.17 -1.06
C TRP A 52 -16.41 4.33 0.23
N PRO A 53 -17.50 4.23 1.00
CA PRO A 53 -17.51 3.42 2.21
C PRO A 53 -17.31 1.94 1.88
N ALA A 54 -16.60 1.23 2.72
CA ALA A 54 -16.50 -0.23 2.59
C ALA A 54 -17.87 -0.88 2.76
N PRO A 55 -18.17 -1.96 2.02
CA PRO A 55 -19.38 -2.75 2.24
C PRO A 55 -19.46 -3.21 3.70
N LYS A 56 -20.63 -3.04 4.34
CA LYS A 56 -20.81 -3.29 5.78
C LYS A 56 -20.44 -4.72 6.20
N ASP A 57 -20.68 -5.69 5.32
CA ASP A 57 -20.35 -7.11 5.54
C ASP A 57 -18.86 -7.43 5.44
N LYS A 58 -18.05 -6.49 4.90
CA LYS A 58 -16.58 -6.64 4.71
C LYS A 58 -15.76 -5.61 5.47
N ALA A 59 -16.39 -4.52 5.93
CA ALA A 59 -15.69 -3.40 6.53
C ALA A 59 -14.75 -3.84 7.65
N ASN A 60 -13.47 -3.50 7.53
CA ASN A 60 -12.42 -3.87 8.49
C ASN A 60 -11.94 -2.68 9.32
N GLY A 61 -12.53 -1.50 9.09
CA GLY A 61 -12.19 -0.26 9.79
C GLY A 61 -10.95 0.48 9.25
N ALA A 62 -10.26 -0.04 8.23
CA ALA A 62 -9.18 0.68 7.56
C ALA A 62 -9.72 1.64 6.50
N ALA A 63 -8.97 2.70 6.22
CA ALA A 63 -9.30 3.69 5.20
C ALA A 63 -8.08 4.12 4.39
N PHE A 64 -8.31 4.56 3.15
CA PHE A 64 -7.30 5.18 2.29
C PHE A 64 -7.77 6.50 1.71
N VAL A 65 -6.92 7.52 1.77
CA VAL A 65 -7.01 8.68 0.89
C VAL A 65 -6.30 8.32 -0.41
N VAL A 66 -6.97 8.48 -1.55
CA VAL A 66 -6.45 8.15 -2.88
C VAL A 66 -6.23 9.43 -3.66
N CYS A 67 -5.01 9.63 -4.15
CA CYS A 67 -4.57 10.80 -4.90
C CYS A 67 -4.32 10.42 -6.37
N PRO A 68 -5.25 10.67 -7.31
CA PRO A 68 -5.03 10.43 -8.72
C PRO A 68 -3.86 11.25 -9.28
N GLY A 69 -3.18 10.72 -10.30
CA GLY A 69 -2.15 11.43 -11.05
C GLY A 69 -2.71 12.41 -12.07
N GLY A 70 -1.85 12.90 -12.95
CA GLY A 70 -2.18 13.87 -13.99
C GLY A 70 -1.24 15.07 -14.02
N GLY A 71 -0.01 14.92 -13.52
CA GLY A 71 1.07 15.94 -13.61
C GLY A 71 0.76 17.25 -12.90
N TYR A 72 -0.13 17.27 -11.90
CA TYR A 72 -0.70 18.47 -11.27
C TYR A 72 -1.45 19.39 -12.25
N GLY A 73 -1.69 18.91 -13.47
CA GLY A 73 -2.44 19.63 -14.51
C GLY A 73 -3.83 19.06 -14.78
N GLY A 74 -4.10 17.86 -14.31
CA GLY A 74 -5.37 17.13 -14.40
C GLY A 74 -5.47 16.06 -13.33
N LEU A 75 -6.58 15.30 -13.34
CA LEU A 75 -6.82 14.17 -12.47
C LEU A 75 -7.24 12.93 -13.28
N ALA A 76 -6.46 11.87 -13.21
CA ALA A 76 -6.81 10.57 -13.78
C ALA A 76 -7.84 9.85 -12.89
N ALA A 77 -8.98 10.51 -12.63
CA ALA A 77 -9.92 10.18 -11.57
C ALA A 77 -10.64 8.83 -11.75
N ASP A 78 -10.64 8.24 -12.95
CA ASP A 78 -11.22 6.91 -13.16
C ASP A 78 -10.25 5.79 -12.76
N HIS A 79 -9.19 5.53 -13.57
CA HIS A 79 -8.31 4.36 -13.38
C HIS A 79 -7.35 4.49 -12.20
N GLU A 80 -7.05 5.70 -11.74
CA GLU A 80 -6.24 6.00 -10.56
C GLU A 80 -7.07 6.51 -9.36
N GLY A 81 -8.39 6.56 -9.52
CA GLY A 81 -9.33 7.00 -8.49
C GLY A 81 -10.44 5.99 -8.23
N THR A 82 -11.50 6.03 -9.06
CA THR A 82 -12.71 5.20 -8.92
C THR A 82 -12.40 3.70 -8.93
N GLN A 83 -11.56 3.22 -9.84
CA GLN A 83 -11.20 1.80 -9.93
C GLN A 83 -10.41 1.36 -8.69
N VAL A 84 -9.52 2.23 -8.18
CA VAL A 84 -8.75 2.00 -6.96
C VAL A 84 -9.68 1.95 -5.74
N ALA A 85 -10.64 2.87 -5.65
CA ALA A 85 -11.61 2.89 -4.56
C ALA A 85 -12.45 1.59 -4.52
N ARG A 86 -12.91 1.12 -5.68
CA ARG A 86 -13.63 -0.17 -5.78
C ARG A 86 -12.75 -1.36 -5.40
N TRP A 87 -11.48 -1.34 -5.78
CA TRP A 87 -10.51 -2.37 -5.41
C TRP A 87 -10.30 -2.42 -3.89
N LEU A 88 -10.15 -1.27 -3.22
CA LEU A 88 -10.07 -1.14 -1.77
C LEU A 88 -11.35 -1.63 -1.08
N ASN A 89 -12.53 -1.23 -1.57
CA ASN A 89 -13.82 -1.68 -1.04
C ASN A 89 -13.97 -3.20 -1.10
N GLY A 90 -13.48 -3.84 -2.16
CA GLY A 90 -13.44 -5.31 -2.26
C GLY A 90 -12.66 -6.00 -1.14
N ARG A 91 -11.77 -5.26 -0.46
CA ARG A 91 -10.91 -5.67 0.67
C ARG A 91 -11.43 -5.17 2.02
N GLY A 92 -12.62 -4.61 2.05
CA GLY A 92 -13.21 -4.08 3.28
C GLY A 92 -12.60 -2.75 3.75
N VAL A 93 -11.91 -2.03 2.88
CA VAL A 93 -11.28 -0.74 3.17
C VAL A 93 -12.13 0.38 2.59
N SER A 94 -12.44 1.39 3.38
CA SER A 94 -13.09 2.62 2.91
C SER A 94 -12.11 3.47 2.11
N ALA A 95 -12.54 4.06 1.00
CA ALA A 95 -11.70 4.88 0.16
C ALA A 95 -12.25 6.29 0.01
N PHE A 96 -11.34 7.26 -0.04
CA PHE A 96 -11.62 8.69 -0.13
C PHE A 96 -10.78 9.25 -1.27
N VAL A 97 -11.37 9.38 -2.47
CA VAL A 97 -10.66 9.87 -3.65
C VAL A 97 -10.59 11.39 -3.59
N LEU A 98 -9.37 11.92 -3.48
CA LEU A 98 -9.13 13.35 -3.33
C LEU A 98 -9.11 14.05 -4.70
N HIS A 99 -9.99 15.01 -4.86
CA HIS A 99 -9.95 16.00 -5.91
C HIS A 99 -9.23 17.24 -5.39
N TYR A 100 -7.91 17.25 -5.51
CA TYR A 100 -7.05 18.36 -5.07
C TYR A 100 -6.96 19.45 -6.14
N ARG A 101 -6.65 20.68 -5.72
CA ARG A 101 -6.53 21.83 -6.62
C ARG A 101 -5.30 21.74 -7.52
N LEU A 102 -5.43 22.20 -8.77
CA LEU A 102 -4.48 21.95 -9.85
C LEU A 102 -3.72 23.20 -10.26
N GLY A 103 -2.45 23.02 -10.70
CA GLY A 103 -1.60 24.07 -11.23
C GLY A 103 -2.18 24.74 -12.46
N THR A 104 -2.84 24.01 -13.34
CA THR A 104 -3.53 24.54 -14.53
C THR A 104 -4.71 25.44 -14.19
N SER A 105 -5.25 25.34 -12.97
CA SER A 105 -6.26 26.27 -12.43
C SER A 105 -5.61 27.41 -11.63
N GLY A 106 -4.28 27.52 -11.67
CA GLY A 106 -3.50 28.56 -11.00
C GLY A 106 -3.23 28.30 -9.52
N TYR A 107 -3.44 27.06 -9.04
CA TYR A 107 -3.11 26.65 -7.68
C TYR A 107 -1.75 25.96 -7.65
N HIS A 108 -0.80 26.54 -6.96
CA HIS A 108 0.57 26.03 -6.86
C HIS A 108 0.90 25.70 -5.41
N PHE A 109 2.05 25.08 -5.19
CA PHE A 109 2.55 24.84 -3.83
C PHE A 109 2.52 26.14 -3.00
N PRO A 110 2.02 26.09 -1.76
CA PRO A 110 1.75 24.90 -0.94
C PRO A 110 0.29 24.38 -0.97
N ILE A 111 -0.54 24.82 -1.92
CA ILE A 111 -1.98 24.53 -1.93
C ILE A 111 -2.26 23.02 -1.99
N GLN A 112 -1.51 22.25 -2.79
CA GLN A 112 -1.69 20.81 -2.90
C GLN A 112 -1.34 20.07 -1.59
N LEU A 113 -0.30 20.53 -0.88
CA LEU A 113 0.05 20.01 0.44
C LEU A 113 -1.06 20.31 1.45
N LEU A 114 -1.60 21.53 1.43
CA LEU A 114 -2.74 21.92 2.28
C LEU A 114 -3.94 21.00 2.04
N ASP A 115 -4.29 20.76 0.77
CA ASP A 115 -5.44 19.93 0.39
C ASP A 115 -5.28 18.47 0.88
N VAL A 116 -4.11 17.86 0.67
CA VAL A 116 -3.89 16.46 1.09
C VAL A 116 -3.79 16.32 2.61
N GLN A 117 -3.16 17.26 3.31
CA GLN A 117 -3.14 17.26 4.77
C GLN A 117 -4.57 17.39 5.32
N ARG A 118 -5.37 18.29 4.76
CA ARG A 118 -6.76 18.47 5.16
C ARG A 118 -7.60 17.23 4.88
N ALA A 119 -7.37 16.55 3.75
CA ALA A 119 -8.06 15.30 3.41
C ALA A 119 -7.81 14.21 4.47
N ILE A 120 -6.55 14.00 4.86
CA ILE A 120 -6.20 13.01 5.91
C ILE A 120 -6.82 13.40 7.25
N ARG A 121 -6.74 14.67 7.64
CA ARG A 121 -7.36 15.18 8.88
C ARG A 121 -8.87 15.04 8.86
N HIS A 122 -9.52 15.35 7.73
CA HIS A 122 -10.97 15.20 7.58
C HIS A 122 -11.42 13.75 7.80
N VAL A 123 -10.73 12.80 7.16
CA VAL A 123 -11.00 11.37 7.32
C VAL A 123 -10.77 10.93 8.77
N ARG A 124 -9.69 11.38 9.40
CA ARG A 124 -9.35 11.04 10.79
C ARG A 124 -10.32 11.66 11.82
N ALA A 125 -10.67 12.92 11.67
CA ALA A 125 -11.65 13.58 12.52
C ALA A 125 -13.05 12.97 12.36
N GLY A 126 -13.41 12.58 11.13
CA GLY A 126 -14.67 11.92 10.81
C GLY A 126 -14.69 10.40 11.06
N ALA A 127 -13.68 9.82 11.72
CA ALA A 127 -13.52 8.37 11.85
C ALA A 127 -14.77 7.65 12.38
N LYS A 128 -15.42 8.22 13.39
CA LYS A 128 -16.69 7.68 13.94
C LYS A 128 -17.83 7.74 12.91
N GLN A 129 -17.94 8.82 12.14
CA GLN A 129 -18.97 8.97 11.11
C GLN A 129 -18.80 7.95 9.98
N TYR A 130 -17.56 7.65 9.62
CA TYR A 130 -17.20 6.74 8.52
C TYR A 130 -17.03 5.28 8.96
N ASP A 131 -17.24 4.98 10.25
CA ASP A 131 -17.02 3.64 10.84
C ASP A 131 -15.61 3.09 10.55
N ILE A 132 -14.60 3.91 10.79
CA ILE A 132 -13.18 3.58 10.59
C ILE A 132 -12.35 3.82 11.85
N ASP A 133 -11.20 3.18 11.92
CA ASP A 133 -10.20 3.36 12.97
C ASP A 133 -9.30 4.56 12.63
N PRO A 134 -9.24 5.61 13.46
CA PRO A 134 -8.40 6.79 13.21
C PRO A 134 -6.90 6.50 13.18
N GLY A 135 -6.46 5.34 13.68
CA GLY A 135 -5.07 4.86 13.62
C GLY A 135 -4.76 3.99 12.40
N ARG A 136 -5.71 3.82 11.46
CA ARG A 136 -5.53 3.00 10.26
C ARG A 136 -5.98 3.73 9.00
N ILE A 137 -5.40 4.93 8.78
CA ILE A 137 -5.66 5.77 7.61
C ILE A 137 -4.40 5.81 6.75
N GLY A 138 -4.42 5.10 5.63
CA GLY A 138 -3.36 5.11 4.63
C GLY A 138 -3.55 6.20 3.59
N ILE A 139 -2.49 6.48 2.85
CA ILE A 139 -2.53 7.30 1.64
C ILE A 139 -1.93 6.54 0.47
N MET A 140 -2.55 6.65 -0.69
CA MET A 140 -2.08 6.07 -1.94
C MET A 140 -2.22 7.09 -3.07
N GLY A 141 -1.28 7.11 -3.98
CA GLY A 141 -1.40 7.99 -5.13
C GLY A 141 -0.47 7.59 -6.27
N PHE A 142 -0.75 8.14 -7.43
CA PHE A 142 -0.22 7.70 -8.70
C PHE A 142 0.49 8.85 -9.42
N SER A 143 1.67 8.61 -10.00
CA SER A 143 2.37 9.64 -10.78
C SER A 143 2.59 10.93 -9.97
N ALA A 144 2.05 12.06 -10.38
CA ALA A 144 2.04 13.30 -9.59
C ALA A 144 1.22 13.17 -8.29
N GLY A 145 0.16 12.35 -8.27
CA GLY A 145 -0.54 11.95 -7.04
C GLY A 145 0.33 11.08 -6.13
N GLY A 146 1.25 10.30 -6.69
CA GLY A 146 2.30 9.59 -5.96
C GLY A 146 3.30 10.55 -5.30
N HIS A 147 3.64 11.66 -5.97
CA HIS A 147 4.40 12.74 -5.36
C HIS A 147 3.63 13.39 -4.21
N LEU A 148 2.34 13.70 -4.42
CA LEU A 148 1.47 14.24 -3.37
C LEU A 148 1.37 13.29 -2.16
N THR A 149 1.32 11.97 -2.42
CA THR A 149 1.38 10.92 -1.40
C THR A 149 2.69 10.95 -0.62
N SER A 150 3.82 11.08 -1.31
CA SER A 150 5.13 11.17 -0.65
C SER A 150 5.31 12.49 0.11
N MET A 151 4.75 13.62 -0.38
CA MET A 151 4.69 14.87 0.39
C MET A 151 3.87 14.69 1.67
N ALA A 152 2.68 14.07 1.58
CA ALA A 152 1.86 13.79 2.76
C ALA A 152 2.57 12.88 3.76
N ALA A 153 3.42 11.96 3.30
CA ALA A 153 4.18 11.05 4.15
C ALA A 153 5.42 11.70 4.81
N THR A 154 5.97 12.76 4.22
CA THR A 154 7.24 13.37 4.66
C THR A 154 7.12 14.80 5.18
N MET A 155 6.01 15.49 4.86
CA MET A 155 5.76 16.89 5.20
C MET A 155 4.43 17.05 5.99
N PHE A 156 3.99 15.99 6.68
CA PHE A 156 2.71 15.96 7.41
C PHE A 156 2.65 16.94 8.60
N ASP A 157 3.78 17.34 9.14
CA ASP A 157 3.91 18.28 10.27
C ASP A 157 4.20 19.72 9.82
N GLU A 158 4.41 19.96 8.53
CA GLU A 158 4.50 21.31 7.99
C GLU A 158 3.15 22.02 8.13
N LYS A 159 3.20 23.31 8.40
CA LYS A 159 2.03 24.18 8.53
C LYS A 159 2.02 25.18 7.36
N PRO A 160 1.44 24.79 6.21
CA PRO A 160 1.38 25.69 5.07
C PRO A 160 0.67 27.00 5.42
N GLU A 161 1.12 28.07 4.83
CA GLU A 161 0.40 29.35 4.93
C GLU A 161 -1.04 29.20 4.45
N GLY A 162 -1.99 29.80 5.18
CA GLY A 162 -3.42 29.68 4.89
C GLY A 162 -4.09 28.47 5.55
N MET A 163 -3.37 27.65 6.35
CA MET A 163 -4.00 26.59 7.12
C MET A 163 -5.06 27.18 8.08
N THR A 164 -6.26 26.59 8.05
CA THR A 164 -7.30 26.91 9.03
C THR A 164 -6.96 26.28 10.40
N HIS A 165 -7.58 26.77 11.45
CA HIS A 165 -7.39 26.25 12.82
C HIS A 165 -8.72 25.78 13.41
N ASP A 166 -9.54 25.10 12.61
CA ASP A 166 -10.80 24.51 13.04
C ASP A 166 -10.57 23.14 13.72
N GLU A 167 -11.66 22.48 14.15
CA GLU A 167 -11.60 21.20 14.84
C GLU A 167 -10.94 20.09 14.02
N VAL A 168 -11.08 20.13 12.68
CA VAL A 168 -10.46 19.15 11.77
C VAL A 168 -8.93 19.29 11.78
N ASP A 169 -8.41 20.49 11.97
CA ASP A 169 -6.96 20.73 11.99
C ASP A 169 -6.28 20.34 13.32
N GLN A 170 -7.05 19.96 14.34
CA GLN A 170 -6.51 19.51 15.64
C GLN A 170 -5.95 18.09 15.59
N VAL A 171 -6.34 17.28 14.58
CA VAL A 171 -5.83 15.92 14.44
C VAL A 171 -4.63 15.84 13.50
N SER A 172 -3.85 14.77 13.61
CA SER A 172 -2.65 14.58 12.82
C SER A 172 -2.95 14.39 11.33
N ALA A 173 -2.17 15.03 10.45
CA ALA A 173 -2.16 14.78 9.01
C ALA A 173 -1.22 13.62 8.62
N ARG A 174 -0.48 13.02 9.55
CA ARG A 174 0.42 11.91 9.25
C ARG A 174 -0.38 10.68 8.86
N PRO A 175 -0.20 10.12 7.66
CA PRO A 175 -0.81 8.84 7.30
C PRO A 175 -0.15 7.70 8.09
N ASP A 176 -0.88 6.59 8.30
CA ASP A 176 -0.37 5.44 9.05
C ASP A 176 0.45 4.51 8.16
N VAL A 177 0.18 4.51 6.84
CA VAL A 177 0.98 3.89 5.77
C VAL A 177 0.90 4.75 4.52
N ALA A 178 1.90 4.66 3.63
CA ALA A 178 1.91 5.36 2.35
C ALA A 178 2.25 4.42 1.19
N ALA A 179 1.52 4.56 0.08
CA ALA A 179 1.72 3.75 -1.12
C ALA A 179 1.89 4.64 -2.38
N PRO A 180 3.04 5.32 -2.56
CA PRO A 180 3.32 6.04 -3.80
C PRO A 180 3.55 5.05 -4.95
N THR A 181 2.75 5.19 -6.01
CA THR A 181 2.67 4.28 -7.14
C THR A 181 3.18 4.98 -8.39
N TYR A 182 4.20 4.43 -9.05
CA TYR A 182 5.00 5.06 -10.11
C TYR A 182 5.18 6.58 -9.91
N PRO A 183 5.67 6.96 -8.72
CA PRO A 183 5.59 8.33 -8.27
C PRO A 183 6.62 9.21 -8.95
N VAL A 184 6.25 10.46 -9.24
CA VAL A 184 7.23 11.54 -9.28
C VAL A 184 7.77 11.73 -7.86
N ILE A 185 9.05 11.96 -7.71
CA ILE A 185 9.72 12.12 -6.41
C ILE A 185 10.59 13.36 -6.40
N SER A 186 11.63 13.39 -7.23
CA SER A 186 12.53 14.53 -7.30
C SER A 186 12.00 15.61 -8.22
N MET A 187 12.17 16.85 -7.80
CA MET A 187 11.92 18.04 -8.61
C MET A 187 13.20 18.74 -9.04
N THR A 188 14.37 18.22 -8.60
CA THR A 188 15.69 18.83 -8.86
C THR A 188 16.57 17.97 -9.77
N GLU A 189 16.45 16.64 -9.68
CA GLU A 189 17.31 15.72 -10.41
C GLU A 189 16.95 15.64 -11.90
N GLY A 190 17.90 15.22 -12.74
CA GLY A 190 17.69 15.10 -14.18
C GLY A 190 16.60 14.10 -14.60
N PHE A 191 16.25 13.17 -13.72
CA PHE A 191 15.15 12.22 -13.87
C PHE A 191 13.80 12.74 -13.34
N GLY A 192 13.73 13.97 -12.82
CA GLY A 192 12.49 14.58 -12.34
C GLY A 192 11.51 14.89 -13.47
N HIS A 193 10.21 14.75 -13.23
CA HIS A 193 9.19 15.06 -14.23
C HIS A 193 8.92 16.57 -14.34
N LYS A 194 9.47 17.18 -15.37
CA LYS A 194 9.43 18.65 -15.61
C LYS A 194 8.00 19.21 -15.66
N GLY A 195 7.05 18.46 -16.22
CA GLY A 195 5.63 18.86 -16.29
C GLY A 195 5.01 19.00 -14.89
N SER A 196 5.27 18.04 -14.00
CA SER A 196 4.82 18.10 -12.59
C SER A 196 5.48 19.27 -11.84
N ARG A 197 6.79 19.48 -11.99
CA ARG A 197 7.49 20.63 -11.39
C ARG A 197 6.85 21.95 -11.83
N LYS A 198 6.68 22.14 -13.13
CA LYS A 198 6.07 23.36 -13.71
C LYS A 198 4.68 23.60 -13.13
N ASN A 199 3.82 22.60 -13.09
CA ASN A 199 2.45 22.76 -12.62
C ASN A 199 2.38 22.94 -11.09
N LEU A 200 3.22 22.23 -10.33
CA LEU A 200 3.24 22.35 -8.88
C LEU A 200 3.80 23.69 -8.41
N LEU A 201 4.91 24.15 -8.99
CA LEU A 201 5.61 25.36 -8.52
C LEU A 201 5.14 26.63 -9.22
N GLY A 202 4.70 26.51 -10.47
CA GLY A 202 4.21 27.65 -11.26
C GLY A 202 5.18 28.82 -11.32
N PRO A 203 4.73 30.07 -11.15
CA PRO A 203 5.57 31.25 -11.20
C PRO A 203 6.63 31.33 -10.08
N ALA A 204 6.45 30.57 -8.99
CA ALA A 204 7.38 30.53 -7.86
C ALA A 204 8.49 29.47 -8.03
N ASP A 205 8.63 28.88 -9.21
CA ASP A 205 9.63 27.85 -9.49
C ASP A 205 11.06 28.38 -9.29
N THR A 206 11.69 27.95 -8.22
CA THR A 206 13.09 28.19 -7.89
C THR A 206 13.74 26.85 -7.54
N ASP A 207 15.06 26.76 -7.64
CA ASP A 207 15.77 25.53 -7.24
C ASP A 207 15.65 25.25 -5.74
N GLU A 208 15.53 26.30 -4.91
CA GLU A 208 15.28 26.15 -3.48
C GLU A 208 13.91 25.50 -3.22
N LEU A 209 12.85 26.01 -3.86
CA LEU A 209 11.51 25.46 -3.72
C LEU A 209 11.40 24.05 -4.32
N ALA A 210 12.04 23.81 -5.48
CA ALA A 210 12.12 22.49 -6.07
C ALA A 210 12.81 21.49 -5.13
N ARG A 211 13.91 21.89 -4.48
CA ARG A 211 14.58 21.08 -3.45
C ARG A 211 13.69 20.85 -2.23
N HIS A 212 12.95 21.85 -1.80
CA HIS A 212 12.04 21.74 -0.66
C HIS A 212 10.95 20.69 -0.88
N VAL A 213 10.40 20.61 -2.09
CA VAL A 213 9.34 19.63 -2.44
C VAL A 213 9.90 18.33 -3.04
N SER A 214 11.20 18.15 -3.16
CA SER A 214 11.83 16.87 -3.53
C SER A 214 11.79 15.92 -2.33
N THR A 215 10.85 14.97 -2.37
CA THR A 215 10.45 14.23 -1.17
C THR A 215 11.46 13.22 -0.67
N GLU A 216 12.40 12.76 -1.52
CA GLU A 216 13.56 11.97 -1.13
C GLU A 216 14.50 12.72 -0.18
N LEU A 217 14.45 14.05 -0.19
CA LEU A 217 15.22 14.92 0.71
C LEU A 217 14.47 15.22 2.02
N ARG A 218 13.21 14.81 2.13
CA ARG A 218 12.32 15.11 3.25
C ARG A 218 12.03 13.90 4.15
N VAL A 219 12.54 12.72 3.80
CA VAL A 219 12.34 11.50 4.61
C VAL A 219 13.04 11.67 5.95
N THR A 220 12.32 11.29 7.02
CA THR A 220 12.82 11.25 8.39
C THR A 220 12.41 9.92 9.04
N GLU A 221 12.90 9.64 10.23
CA GLU A 221 12.47 8.50 11.06
C GLU A 221 10.96 8.48 11.38
N LYS A 222 10.30 9.65 11.28
CA LYS A 222 8.85 9.81 11.49
C LYS A 222 8.01 9.48 10.26
N THR A 223 8.62 9.33 9.09
CA THR A 223 7.94 8.92 7.86
C THR A 223 7.25 7.57 8.10
N PRO A 224 5.97 7.39 7.70
CA PRO A 224 5.27 6.11 7.90
C PRO A 224 5.89 4.99 7.05
N PRO A 225 5.55 3.71 7.32
CA PRO A 225 5.90 2.61 6.43
C PRO A 225 5.43 2.85 5.00
N VAL A 226 6.25 2.46 4.01
CA VAL A 226 6.05 2.78 2.59
C VAL A 226 6.01 1.51 1.74
N PHE A 227 5.05 1.44 0.82
CA PHE A 227 5.03 0.48 -0.29
C PHE A 227 5.15 1.22 -1.62
N ILE A 228 6.06 0.80 -2.50
CA ILE A 228 6.34 1.47 -3.77
C ILE A 228 6.17 0.48 -4.92
N PHE A 229 5.45 0.89 -5.97
CA PHE A 229 5.38 0.16 -7.23
C PHE A 229 5.82 1.05 -8.39
N HIS A 230 6.55 0.46 -9.35
CA HIS A 230 7.00 1.15 -10.57
C HIS A 230 7.24 0.16 -11.72
N THR A 231 7.45 0.71 -12.94
CA THR A 231 7.89 -0.05 -14.12
C THR A 231 9.19 0.53 -14.67
N ASP A 232 10.14 -0.34 -15.06
CA ASP A 232 11.47 0.07 -15.54
C ASP A 232 11.40 0.72 -16.95
N GLU A 233 10.39 0.34 -17.75
CA GLU A 233 10.16 0.90 -19.08
C GLU A 233 9.34 2.20 -19.08
N ASP A 234 9.09 2.79 -17.89
CA ASP A 234 8.42 4.08 -17.76
C ASP A 234 9.32 5.22 -18.27
N THR A 235 8.99 5.75 -19.45
CA THR A 235 9.72 6.86 -20.08
C THR A 235 9.21 8.25 -19.69
N VAL A 236 8.13 8.35 -18.93
CA VAL A 236 7.53 9.61 -18.47
C VAL A 236 8.08 10.00 -17.10
N VAL A 237 8.08 9.02 -16.19
CA VAL A 237 8.67 9.17 -14.84
C VAL A 237 9.71 8.06 -14.67
N PRO A 238 10.98 8.35 -14.85
CA PRO A 238 12.05 7.34 -14.76
C PRO A 238 12.10 6.64 -13.39
N ALA A 239 12.49 5.35 -13.42
CA ALA A 239 12.51 4.48 -12.22
C ALA A 239 13.49 4.96 -11.14
N GLU A 240 14.38 5.87 -11.44
CA GLU A 240 15.26 6.56 -10.47
C GLU A 240 14.45 7.31 -9.41
N ASN A 241 13.24 7.81 -9.74
CA ASN A 241 12.37 8.48 -8.77
C ASN A 241 12.05 7.59 -7.56
N PRO A 242 11.37 6.43 -7.70
CA PRO A 242 11.09 5.56 -6.57
C PRO A 242 12.36 5.00 -5.92
N VAL A 243 13.42 4.75 -6.68
CA VAL A 243 14.70 4.27 -6.14
C VAL A 243 15.31 5.30 -5.18
N ALA A 244 15.33 6.59 -5.55
CA ALA A 244 15.82 7.67 -4.69
C ALA A 244 15.03 7.75 -3.37
N PHE A 245 13.71 7.65 -3.44
CA PHE A 245 12.84 7.66 -2.26
C PHE A 245 13.04 6.42 -1.37
N TYR A 246 13.11 5.23 -1.97
CA TYR A 246 13.40 3.99 -1.25
C TYR A 246 14.74 4.04 -0.51
N LEU A 247 15.81 4.53 -1.17
CA LEU A 247 17.12 4.69 -0.54
C LEU A 247 17.09 5.71 0.61
N ALA A 248 16.30 6.78 0.48
CA ALA A 248 16.09 7.73 1.57
C ALA A 248 15.36 7.05 2.76
N CYS A 249 14.31 6.28 2.52
CA CYS A 249 13.63 5.49 3.56
C CYS A 249 14.62 4.56 4.26
N ARG A 250 15.46 3.85 3.52
CA ARG A 250 16.49 2.95 4.07
C ARG A 250 17.48 3.68 4.97
N ARG A 251 17.96 4.87 4.56
CA ARG A 251 18.91 5.67 5.35
C ARG A 251 18.32 6.13 6.68
N HIS A 252 17.02 6.39 6.74
CA HIS A 252 16.30 6.84 7.93
C HIS A 252 15.62 5.74 8.73
N GLY A 253 15.86 4.44 8.38
CA GLY A 253 15.28 3.31 9.11
C GLY A 253 13.76 3.16 8.93
N VAL A 254 13.18 3.80 7.92
CA VAL A 254 11.76 3.69 7.58
C VAL A 254 11.52 2.33 6.92
N PRO A 255 10.55 1.52 7.40
CA PRO A 255 10.16 0.28 6.72
C PRO A 255 9.64 0.58 5.32
N ALA A 256 10.31 0.04 4.29
CA ALA A 256 9.94 0.27 2.90
C ALA A 256 10.03 -1.03 2.09
N GLU A 257 9.01 -1.28 1.28
CA GLU A 257 8.97 -2.35 0.29
C GLU A 257 8.80 -1.74 -1.10
N MET A 258 9.58 -2.22 -2.09
CA MET A 258 9.56 -1.67 -3.44
C MET A 258 9.57 -2.79 -4.48
N HIS A 259 8.69 -2.65 -5.47
CA HIS A 259 8.61 -3.54 -6.63
C HIS A 259 8.77 -2.74 -7.92
N ILE A 260 9.79 -3.08 -8.71
CA ILE A 260 10.00 -2.53 -10.05
C ILE A 260 9.85 -3.68 -11.04
N TYR A 261 8.86 -3.59 -11.91
CA TYR A 261 8.62 -4.54 -12.99
C TYR A 261 9.30 -4.05 -14.26
N ARG A 262 9.92 -4.95 -15.02
CA ARG A 262 10.57 -4.54 -16.26
C ARG A 262 9.59 -3.99 -17.30
N PRO A 263 8.53 -4.73 -17.72
CA PRO A 263 7.61 -4.22 -18.72
C PRO A 263 6.60 -3.25 -18.11
N GLY A 264 6.18 -2.29 -18.90
CA GLY A 264 5.02 -1.47 -18.64
C GLY A 264 5.23 0.03 -18.84
N PRO A 265 4.26 0.71 -19.50
CA PRO A 265 4.28 2.16 -19.68
C PRO A 265 3.91 2.88 -18.37
N HIS A 266 4.06 4.22 -18.38
CA HIS A 266 3.53 5.08 -17.32
C HIS A 266 2.00 5.01 -17.24
N GLY A 267 1.45 5.17 -16.02
CA GLY A 267 0.01 5.38 -15.84
C GLY A 267 -0.84 4.10 -15.91
N VAL A 268 -0.28 2.95 -15.57
CA VAL A 268 -0.98 1.65 -15.67
C VAL A 268 -2.13 1.47 -14.68
N GLY A 269 -2.25 2.28 -13.62
CA GLY A 269 -3.25 2.08 -12.58
C GLY A 269 -3.11 0.70 -11.92
N LEU A 270 -4.23 0.04 -11.63
CA LEU A 270 -4.23 -1.33 -11.06
C LEU A 270 -3.85 -2.41 -12.06
N PHE A 271 -4.11 -2.22 -13.33
CA PHE A 271 -3.81 -3.12 -14.45
C PHE A 271 -4.20 -4.58 -14.22
N LEU A 272 -5.36 -4.82 -13.62
CA LEU A 272 -5.80 -6.13 -13.13
C LEU A 272 -5.92 -7.20 -14.22
N GLY A 273 -6.05 -6.82 -15.48
CA GLY A 273 -6.12 -7.73 -16.63
C GLY A 273 -4.77 -8.35 -17.02
N ASP A 274 -3.65 -7.79 -16.55
CA ASP A 274 -2.31 -8.33 -16.82
C ASP A 274 -1.82 -9.18 -15.65
N PRO A 275 -1.44 -10.46 -15.86
CA PRO A 275 -1.05 -11.36 -14.78
C PRO A 275 0.28 -10.97 -14.13
N VAL A 276 1.15 -10.24 -14.84
CA VAL A 276 2.45 -9.77 -14.32
C VAL A 276 2.29 -8.43 -13.66
N LEU A 277 1.94 -7.38 -14.41
CA LEU A 277 1.82 -6.03 -13.87
C LEU A 277 0.72 -5.93 -12.82
N GLY A 278 -0.47 -6.49 -13.04
CA GLY A 278 -1.57 -6.47 -12.07
C GLY A 278 -1.23 -7.18 -10.76
N SER A 279 -0.15 -7.98 -10.72
CA SER A 279 0.29 -8.64 -9.48
C SER A 279 0.78 -7.66 -8.39
N TRP A 280 1.20 -6.45 -8.75
CA TRP A 280 1.63 -5.45 -7.78
C TRP A 280 0.55 -5.15 -6.73
N SER A 281 -0.71 -5.14 -7.15
CA SER A 281 -1.84 -4.90 -6.25
C SER A 281 -2.02 -6.01 -5.22
N ARG A 282 -1.63 -7.27 -5.54
CA ARG A 282 -1.59 -8.38 -4.58
C ARG A 282 -0.44 -8.23 -3.59
N HIS A 283 0.74 -7.78 -4.06
CA HIS A 283 1.86 -7.49 -3.17
C HIS A 283 1.52 -6.37 -2.18
N LEU A 284 0.83 -5.32 -2.64
CA LEU A 284 0.31 -4.28 -1.75
C LEU A 284 -0.68 -4.86 -0.73
N ASP A 285 -1.61 -5.73 -1.17
CA ASP A 285 -2.58 -6.39 -0.30
C ASP A 285 -1.88 -7.22 0.80
N ASP A 286 -0.90 -8.03 0.43
CA ASP A 286 -0.09 -8.84 1.35
C ASP A 286 0.73 -7.95 2.29
N TRP A 287 1.32 -6.87 1.78
CA TRP A 287 2.08 -5.93 2.58
C TRP A 287 1.18 -5.25 3.63
N LEU A 288 0.00 -4.74 3.25
CA LEU A 288 -0.97 -4.13 4.17
C LEU A 288 -1.40 -5.11 5.27
N ARG A 289 -1.64 -6.37 4.90
CA ARG A 289 -1.94 -7.44 5.87
C ARG A 289 -0.78 -7.64 6.84
N ASN A 290 0.45 -7.70 6.33
CA ASN A 290 1.65 -7.89 7.15
C ASN A 290 1.94 -6.70 8.07
N GLN A 291 1.55 -5.47 7.68
CA GLN A 291 1.58 -4.29 8.56
C GLN A 291 0.48 -4.31 9.65
N GLY A 292 -0.43 -5.28 9.64
CA GLY A 292 -1.60 -5.30 10.52
C GLY A 292 -2.62 -4.19 10.19
N PHE A 293 -2.55 -3.66 8.97
CA PHE A 293 -3.38 -2.52 8.57
C PHE A 293 -4.86 -2.88 8.41
N TYR A 294 -5.17 -4.10 7.95
CA TYR A 294 -6.56 -4.56 7.84
C TYR A 294 -7.17 -4.95 9.19
N LYS A 295 -6.35 -5.44 10.10
CA LYS A 295 -6.78 -5.86 11.42
C LYS A 295 -5.64 -5.67 12.40
N PRO A 296 -5.80 -4.90 13.48
CA PRO A 296 -4.81 -4.85 14.53
C PRO A 296 -4.60 -6.25 15.09
N VAL A 297 -3.36 -6.69 15.11
CA VAL A 297 -3.00 -8.02 15.62
C VAL A 297 -1.97 -7.89 16.73
N LYS A 298 -2.11 -8.73 17.74
CA LYS A 298 -1.11 -8.88 18.77
C LYS A 298 -0.15 -10.00 18.36
N ARG A 299 1.09 -9.64 18.06
CA ARG A 299 2.15 -10.60 17.76
C ARG A 299 2.82 -11.05 19.06
N ALA A 300 3.48 -12.20 19.00
CA ALA A 300 4.14 -12.81 20.14
C ALA A 300 5.62 -13.07 19.83
N ALA A 301 6.50 -12.67 20.74
CA ALA A 301 7.87 -13.19 20.72
C ALA A 301 7.86 -14.70 21.01
N LEU A 302 8.62 -15.46 20.26
CA LEU A 302 8.82 -16.89 20.52
C LEU A 302 10.22 -17.36 20.13
N SER A 303 10.62 -18.47 20.69
CA SER A 303 11.86 -19.18 20.30
C SER A 303 11.60 -20.69 20.22
N GLY A 304 12.45 -21.39 19.53
CA GLY A 304 12.29 -22.85 19.45
C GLY A 304 13.48 -23.57 18.86
N ARG A 305 13.31 -24.88 18.78
CA ARG A 305 14.23 -25.80 18.13
C ARG A 305 13.51 -26.61 17.06
N LEU A 306 14.22 -26.93 16.00
CA LEU A 306 13.79 -27.85 14.95
C LEU A 306 14.81 -28.92 14.74
N SER A 307 14.39 -30.18 14.84
CA SER A 307 15.17 -31.36 14.55
C SER A 307 14.43 -32.35 13.65
N VAL A 308 15.18 -33.19 12.95
CA VAL A 308 14.66 -34.25 12.11
C VAL A 308 15.34 -35.56 12.57
N ASN A 309 14.55 -36.56 13.01
CA ASN A 309 15.03 -37.81 13.58
C ASN A 309 16.10 -37.59 14.67
N GLY A 310 15.87 -36.62 15.57
CA GLY A 310 16.78 -36.25 16.64
C GLY A 310 17.97 -35.38 16.24
N THR A 311 18.20 -35.15 14.93
CA THR A 311 19.32 -34.33 14.44
C THR A 311 18.86 -32.88 14.27
N PRO A 312 19.54 -31.87 14.89
CA PRO A 312 19.23 -30.49 14.69
C PRO A 312 19.38 -30.04 13.23
N VAL A 313 18.39 -29.35 12.67
CA VAL A 313 18.43 -28.84 11.30
C VAL A 313 19.50 -27.77 11.17
N SER A 314 20.45 -27.93 10.23
CA SER A 314 21.52 -26.95 10.04
C SER A 314 20.98 -25.61 9.50
N TRP A 315 20.04 -25.69 8.53
CA TRP A 315 19.41 -24.56 7.92
C TRP A 315 17.97 -24.86 7.50
N GLY A 316 17.04 -23.92 7.76
CA GLY A 316 15.64 -24.09 7.41
C GLY A 316 14.80 -22.88 7.76
N SER A 317 13.47 -23.06 7.69
CA SER A 317 12.49 -22.07 8.10
C SER A 317 11.26 -22.72 8.74
N VAL A 318 10.60 -21.96 9.62
CA VAL A 318 9.28 -22.30 10.17
C VAL A 318 8.33 -21.15 9.84
N ILE A 319 7.28 -21.45 9.10
CA ILE A 319 6.24 -20.49 8.72
C ILE A 319 5.03 -20.73 9.61
N PHE A 320 4.55 -19.66 10.24
CA PHE A 320 3.37 -19.62 11.08
C PHE A 320 2.24 -18.96 10.30
N THR A 321 1.27 -19.73 9.83
CA THR A 321 0.13 -19.25 9.06
C THR A 321 -1.09 -19.18 9.97
N PRO A 322 -1.65 -17.98 10.25
CA PRO A 322 -2.86 -17.84 11.05
C PRO A 322 -4.06 -18.55 10.39
N GLU A 323 -5.02 -18.99 11.19
CA GLU A 323 -6.32 -19.45 10.67
C GLU A 323 -7.13 -18.29 10.06
N ASP A 324 -7.00 -17.09 10.61
CA ASP A 324 -7.58 -15.89 10.04
C ASP A 324 -6.77 -15.43 8.83
N PRO A 325 -7.30 -15.50 7.60
CA PRO A 325 -6.57 -15.10 6.39
C PRO A 325 -6.27 -13.59 6.31
N ALA A 326 -6.93 -12.77 7.12
CA ALA A 326 -6.66 -11.34 7.22
C ALA A 326 -5.49 -11.02 8.15
N ALA A 327 -5.05 -11.99 8.96
CA ALA A 327 -3.93 -11.81 9.86
C ALA A 327 -2.59 -12.10 9.16
N PRO A 328 -1.51 -11.39 9.53
CA PRO A 328 -0.20 -11.56 8.92
C PRO A 328 0.46 -12.87 9.35
N LEU A 329 1.09 -13.54 8.40
CA LEU A 329 1.96 -14.68 8.69
C LEU A 329 3.27 -14.23 9.36
N ALA A 330 4.00 -15.19 9.96
CA ALA A 330 5.35 -14.99 10.41
C ALA A 330 6.26 -16.11 9.90
N CYS A 331 7.53 -15.78 9.67
CA CYS A 331 8.53 -16.73 9.21
C CYS A 331 9.78 -16.63 10.09
N ALA A 332 10.15 -17.75 10.71
CA ALA A 332 11.37 -17.88 11.48
C ALA A 332 12.44 -18.60 10.65
N ARG A 333 13.62 -17.99 10.54
CA ARG A 333 14.81 -18.69 10.02
C ARG A 333 15.33 -19.64 11.08
N VAL A 334 15.61 -20.87 10.69
CA VAL A 334 16.28 -21.89 11.54
C VAL A 334 17.76 -21.93 11.19
N MET A 335 18.60 -21.86 12.20
CA MET A 335 20.06 -22.04 12.06
C MET A 335 20.56 -22.90 13.21
N HIS A 336 21.32 -23.96 12.87
CA HIS A 336 21.86 -24.94 13.86
C HIS A 336 20.78 -25.41 14.84
N GLY A 337 19.63 -25.77 14.29
CA GLY A 337 18.48 -26.26 15.05
C GLY A 337 17.68 -25.18 15.80
N ASN A 338 18.10 -23.93 15.84
CA ASN A 338 17.45 -22.89 16.65
C ASN A 338 16.76 -21.82 15.80
N PHE A 339 15.64 -21.28 16.31
CA PHE A 339 14.98 -20.14 15.75
C PHE A 339 14.45 -19.19 16.84
N LYS A 340 14.32 -17.91 16.50
CA LYS A 340 13.80 -16.87 17.40
C LYS A 340 13.11 -15.78 16.60
N LEU A 341 11.97 -15.32 17.10
CA LEU A 341 11.21 -14.16 16.60
C LEU A 341 10.93 -13.23 17.78
N ASP A 342 10.97 -11.94 17.55
CA ASP A 342 10.56 -10.91 18.50
C ASP A 342 9.06 -10.57 18.37
N GLU A 343 8.57 -9.64 19.16
CA GLU A 343 7.17 -9.20 19.11
C GLU A 343 6.79 -8.47 17.80
N LYS A 344 7.77 -7.95 17.05
CA LYS A 344 7.52 -7.27 15.78
C LYS A 344 7.39 -8.26 14.61
N SER A 345 8.21 -9.31 14.62
CA SER A 345 8.31 -10.30 13.55
C SER A 345 7.63 -11.64 13.87
N GLY A 346 7.19 -11.82 15.10
CA GLY A 346 6.60 -13.06 15.59
C GLY A 346 5.19 -13.33 15.06
N PRO A 347 4.68 -14.56 15.26
CA PRO A 347 3.35 -14.92 14.85
C PRO A 347 2.29 -14.15 15.63
N VAL A 348 1.10 -14.05 15.06
CA VAL A 348 -0.06 -13.54 15.78
C VAL A 348 -0.42 -14.49 16.93
N GLN A 349 -0.92 -13.91 18.03
CA GLN A 349 -1.51 -14.69 19.10
C GLN A 349 -2.81 -15.36 18.60
N GLY A 350 -3.02 -16.60 19.03
CA GLY A 350 -4.13 -17.44 18.60
C GLY A 350 -3.68 -18.65 17.82
N ARG A 351 -4.61 -19.29 17.12
CA ARG A 351 -4.35 -20.54 16.41
C ARG A 351 -3.64 -20.30 15.09
N VAL A 352 -2.51 -20.99 14.91
CA VAL A 352 -1.68 -20.95 13.70
C VAL A 352 -1.38 -22.36 13.19
N ARG A 353 -1.25 -22.48 11.88
CA ARG A 353 -0.75 -23.69 11.21
C ARG A 353 0.74 -23.50 10.90
N LEU A 354 1.54 -24.55 11.14
CA LEU A 354 2.97 -24.54 10.84
C LEU A 354 3.27 -25.18 9.49
N THR A 355 4.18 -24.55 8.75
CA THR A 355 4.88 -25.17 7.61
C THR A 355 6.36 -25.09 7.87
N VAL A 356 7.06 -26.20 7.69
CA VAL A 356 8.51 -26.32 7.95
C VAL A 356 9.23 -26.64 6.64
N SER A 357 10.34 -25.94 6.41
CA SER A 357 11.25 -26.18 5.30
C SER A 357 12.67 -26.37 5.86
N TYR A 358 13.41 -27.35 5.39
CA TYR A 358 14.76 -27.62 5.87
C TYR A 358 15.65 -28.24 4.78
N SER A 359 16.97 -28.18 4.97
CA SER A 359 17.93 -28.73 4.03
C SER A 359 17.91 -30.28 4.03
N ALA A 360 17.83 -30.86 2.85
CA ALA A 360 17.91 -32.32 2.68
C ALA A 360 19.26 -32.90 3.16
N ALA A 361 20.34 -32.13 3.15
CA ALA A 361 21.65 -32.54 3.65
C ALA A 361 21.67 -32.88 5.15
N ASP A 362 20.65 -32.37 5.89
CA ASP A 362 20.52 -32.66 7.34
C ASP A 362 19.86 -34.00 7.62
N VAL A 363 19.41 -34.72 6.59
CA VAL A 363 18.68 -35.97 6.75
C VAL A 363 19.48 -37.13 6.12
N PRO A 364 20.05 -38.02 6.92
CA PRO A 364 20.78 -39.19 6.41
C PRO A 364 19.89 -40.02 5.47
N GLY A 365 20.41 -40.35 4.27
CA GLY A 365 19.69 -41.16 3.28
C GLY A 365 18.82 -40.38 2.28
N LEU A 366 18.84 -39.05 2.28
CA LEU A 366 18.32 -38.26 1.18
C LEU A 366 19.41 -38.06 0.12
N GLU A 367 19.16 -38.52 -1.09
CA GLU A 367 20.05 -38.28 -2.23
C GLU A 367 20.01 -36.81 -2.62
N THR A 368 21.21 -36.20 -2.73
CA THR A 368 21.36 -34.89 -3.38
C THR A 368 21.45 -35.11 -4.88
N VAL A 369 20.53 -34.61 -5.64
CA VAL A 369 20.63 -34.57 -7.11
C VAL A 369 21.53 -33.38 -7.48
N ASP A 370 22.66 -33.67 -8.15
CA ASP A 370 23.61 -32.71 -8.70
C ASP A 370 24.20 -31.64 -7.75
N GLY A 371 24.46 -32.04 -6.49
CA GLY A 371 25.05 -31.12 -5.52
C GLY A 371 24.16 -29.95 -5.10
N THR A 372 22.93 -29.92 -5.54
CA THR A 372 21.93 -28.92 -5.17
C THR A 372 21.26 -29.34 -3.85
N VAL A 373 21.29 -28.47 -2.86
CA VAL A 373 20.56 -28.67 -1.60
C VAL A 373 19.08 -28.55 -1.89
N THR A 374 18.33 -29.65 -1.90
CA THR A 374 16.87 -29.62 -2.03
C THR A 374 16.25 -29.31 -0.67
N THR A 375 15.48 -28.21 -0.62
CA THR A 375 14.58 -27.96 0.49
C THR A 375 13.35 -28.86 0.35
N GLN A 376 13.09 -29.68 1.37
CA GLN A 376 11.83 -30.43 1.43
C GLN A 376 10.80 -29.60 2.21
N GLU A 377 9.74 -29.20 1.52
CA GLU A 377 8.53 -28.71 2.16
C GLU A 377 7.74 -29.93 2.68
N GLN A 378 7.74 -30.14 3.99
CA GLN A 378 6.74 -31.01 4.59
C GLN A 378 5.53 -30.15 4.95
N LYS A 379 4.45 -30.32 4.18
CA LYS A 379 3.13 -29.89 4.62
C LYS A 379 2.68 -30.92 5.65
N PRO A 380 2.43 -30.52 6.90
CA PRO A 380 1.83 -31.43 7.87
C PRO A 380 0.54 -31.99 7.30
N GLY A 381 0.27 -33.25 7.51
CA GLY A 381 -1.07 -33.83 7.24
C GLY A 381 -2.14 -32.96 7.94
N ALA A 382 -3.32 -32.81 7.32
CA ALA A 382 -4.37 -31.94 7.81
C ALA A 382 -4.59 -32.13 9.32
N GLY A 383 -4.32 -31.07 10.11
CA GLY A 383 -4.53 -31.01 11.55
C GLY A 383 -3.33 -31.30 12.45
N ALA A 384 -2.21 -31.82 11.94
CA ALA A 384 -1.14 -32.33 12.81
C ALA A 384 -0.27 -31.22 13.46
N TRP A 385 -0.22 -30.00 12.91
CA TRP A 385 0.69 -28.94 13.35
C TRP A 385 0.00 -27.60 13.54
N SER A 386 -1.20 -27.61 14.08
CA SER A 386 -1.87 -26.41 14.55
C SER A 386 -1.50 -26.14 15.99
N LEU A 387 -1.07 -24.93 16.29
CA LEU A 387 -0.67 -24.48 17.62
C LEU A 387 -1.46 -23.28 18.06
N GLU A 388 -1.71 -23.16 19.35
CA GLU A 388 -2.21 -21.95 19.99
C GLU A 388 -1.01 -21.12 20.50
N ILE A 389 -0.77 -19.96 19.91
CA ILE A 389 0.31 -19.03 20.32
C ILE A 389 -0.22 -18.07 21.38
N LYS A 390 0.40 -18.08 22.55
CA LYS A 390 0.03 -17.22 23.70
C LYS A 390 1.04 -16.08 23.98
N GLY A 391 2.28 -16.29 23.60
CA GLY A 391 3.39 -15.36 23.79
C GLY A 391 4.41 -15.88 24.83
N GLY A 392 5.69 -15.64 24.56
CA GLY A 392 6.79 -16.18 25.35
C GLY A 392 7.01 -17.68 25.16
N ASP A 393 6.37 -18.29 24.17
CA ASP A 393 6.39 -19.72 23.94
C ASP A 393 7.79 -20.21 23.53
N LYS A 394 8.15 -21.40 24.03
CA LYS A 394 9.32 -22.17 23.57
C LYS A 394 8.81 -23.42 22.85
N LEU A 395 9.12 -23.53 21.56
CA LEU A 395 8.67 -24.64 20.73
C LEU A 395 9.81 -25.66 20.51
N ASN A 396 9.50 -26.94 20.66
CA ASN A 396 10.37 -28.01 20.23
C ASN A 396 9.64 -28.75 19.11
N LEU A 397 10.13 -28.59 17.89
CA LEU A 397 9.56 -29.20 16.70
C LEU A 397 10.44 -30.38 16.30
N GLU A 398 9.90 -31.58 16.39
CA GLU A 398 10.58 -32.82 15.98
C GLU A 398 9.86 -33.41 14.79
N ILE A 399 10.56 -33.61 13.69
CA ILE A 399 10.08 -34.32 12.52
C ILE A 399 10.59 -35.75 12.57
N SER A 400 9.68 -36.68 12.79
CA SER A 400 9.97 -38.12 12.70
C SER A 400 9.53 -38.63 11.32
N ARG A 401 10.37 -39.37 10.64
CA ARG A 401 10.12 -40.03 9.37
C ARG A 401 10.01 -41.53 9.53
#